data_14c11fbabfe2a190f2492c4670a5dccc
#
_entry.id   14c11fbabfe2a190f2492c4670a5dccc
#
_cell.length_a   1.000
_cell.length_b   1.000
_cell.length_c   1.000
_cell.angle_alpha   90.00
_cell.angle_beta   90.00
_cell.angle_gamma   90.00
#
_symmetry.space_group_name_H-M   'P 1'
#
loop_
_entity.id
_entity.type
_entity.pdbx_description
1 polymer ?
#
loop_
_entity_poly.entity_id
_entity_poly.type
_entity_poly.pdbx_seq_one_letter_code
_entity_poly.pdbx_strand_id
1 'polypeptide(L)'
;MDTIRYAAVLSSVLFLAATTGGHAQAPRPDAALPLQHGGPYDRVFYPENLPAPEDARFFPHAWEQYGAGPVHNAAFAPPAQEPRWLRDGVSWNFAEARAWPLSRADGFDQDVIGERRAMPTLTQFAGNAVGVSVVDGIVYAESDDQFAYAVNARTGKLIWRFSPTPNTLMGTPLVSHGRVYLSAGSVAFNFSNVQQFAKSKTAVRGGGVAFNGIYALDARDGKYLWHFGTQGEAMPTPAISQGRLFFVTGSGNAYALDAATGKQLWKTHLGGMANMSSPMVADGRVFVAMSSPGHVFSLDAASGKVLWKSTIPGADNTGIGDVSPAVADGVVLMDAVADAKKEGKKTTMDTRLVAFDAKTGRTLWQHNMGRGPKPPAFKGGMPMVHDGIAYVGTPVNNIYQAYELKSGKRLWTWHVPNPGPAGSSRGPATYYQGALYISTGPDLYALDPKTGRELGRHHVGGRFGIVNPVIVGGTLYLSNSYDWLHALPVTVVNPGFHPGAGAQGPVT
;
A
#
# COMPACT_ATOMS: atom_id res chain seq x y z
N MET A 1 -43.79 20.73 4.11
CA MET A 1 -43.11 21.70 3.24
C MET A 1 -42.18 22.50 4.14
N ASP A 2 -40.99 22.02 4.39
CA ASP A 2 -39.92 22.80 5.04
C ASP A 2 -38.59 22.31 4.52
N THR A 3 -38.03 23.14 3.69
CA THR A 3 -36.73 22.97 3.02
C THR A 3 -35.64 23.37 4.00
N ILE A 4 -34.90 22.42 4.52
CA ILE A 4 -33.67 22.69 5.27
C ILE A 4 -32.54 22.97 4.27
N ARG A 5 -32.13 24.23 4.19
CA ARG A 5 -30.95 24.67 3.44
C ARG A 5 -29.70 24.41 4.29
N TYR A 6 -28.83 23.55 3.84
CA TYR A 6 -27.46 23.46 4.34
C TYR A 6 -26.65 24.62 3.74
N ALA A 7 -26.24 25.53 4.59
CA ALA A 7 -25.30 26.59 4.25
C ALA A 7 -23.89 25.98 4.23
N ALA A 8 -23.30 25.91 3.06
CA ALA A 8 -21.87 25.63 2.91
C ALA A 8 -21.09 26.88 3.34
N VAL A 9 -20.32 26.77 4.41
CA VAL A 9 -19.35 27.80 4.79
C VAL A 9 -18.12 27.59 3.90
N LEU A 10 -18.06 28.30 2.80
CA LEU A 10 -16.87 28.49 1.98
C LEU A 10 -16.01 29.57 2.67
N SER A 11 -14.98 29.19 3.39
CA SER A 11 -13.92 30.12 3.81
C SER A 11 -13.08 30.49 2.59
N SER A 12 -13.40 31.64 1.99
CA SER A 12 -12.63 32.26 0.94
C SER A 12 -11.31 32.79 1.52
N VAL A 13 -10.19 32.09 1.28
CA VAL A 13 -8.88 32.68 1.46
C VAL A 13 -8.59 33.54 0.22
N LEU A 14 -8.73 34.85 0.36
CA LEU A 14 -8.31 35.82 -0.65
C LEU A 14 -6.79 35.76 -0.80
N PHE A 15 -6.31 35.29 -1.92
CA PHE A 15 -4.95 35.57 -2.37
C PHE A 15 -4.91 36.97 -3.01
N LEU A 16 -4.28 37.91 -2.35
CA LEU A 16 -3.86 39.17 -2.98
C LEU A 16 -2.75 38.84 -3.98
N ALA A 17 -3.05 38.89 -5.26
CA ALA A 17 -2.05 38.85 -6.30
C ALA A 17 -1.40 40.24 -6.41
N ALA A 18 -0.20 40.39 -5.88
CA ALA A 18 0.66 41.51 -6.21
C ALA A 18 1.33 41.22 -7.57
N THR A 19 0.86 41.89 -8.63
CA THR A 19 1.51 41.87 -9.94
C THR A 19 2.76 42.76 -9.91
N THR A 20 3.92 42.15 -9.64
CA THR A 20 5.20 42.70 -10.04
C THR A 20 5.83 41.71 -11.02
N GLY A 21 6.07 42.19 -12.27
CA GLY A 21 6.68 41.41 -13.34
C GLY A 21 8.14 41.07 -13.03
N GLY A 22 8.34 39.99 -12.30
CA GLY A 22 9.58 39.28 -12.19
C GLY A 22 9.32 37.86 -12.68
N HIS A 23 10.13 37.36 -13.59
CA HIS A 23 10.10 35.93 -13.94
C HIS A 23 10.23 35.13 -12.65
N ALA A 24 9.11 34.59 -12.18
CA ALA A 24 9.11 33.67 -11.06
C ALA A 24 9.92 32.44 -11.46
N GLN A 25 11.12 32.37 -10.94
CA GLN A 25 11.95 31.18 -11.02
C GLN A 25 11.11 30.04 -10.42
N ALA A 26 10.84 28.99 -11.21
CA ALA A 26 10.14 27.82 -10.72
C ALA A 26 10.79 27.38 -9.39
N PRO A 27 10.01 27.12 -8.33
CA PRO A 27 10.58 26.76 -7.06
C PRO A 27 11.53 25.58 -7.25
N ARG A 28 12.73 25.69 -6.69
CA ARG A 28 13.72 24.61 -6.77
C ARG A 28 13.08 23.35 -6.18
N PRO A 29 13.05 22.22 -6.91
CA PRO A 29 12.28 21.04 -6.50
C PRO A 29 12.77 20.35 -5.22
N ASP A 30 13.73 20.89 -4.49
CA ASP A 30 14.54 20.11 -3.56
C ASP A 30 14.71 20.65 -2.13
N ALA A 31 13.98 21.69 -1.73
CA ALA A 31 14.02 22.10 -0.33
C ALA A 31 13.05 21.24 0.48
N ALA A 32 13.54 20.38 1.36
CA ALA A 32 12.72 19.78 2.40
C ALA A 32 12.06 20.89 3.21
N LEU A 33 10.77 20.78 3.47
CA LEU A 33 10.09 21.69 4.40
C LEU A 33 10.62 21.41 5.81
N PRO A 34 10.75 22.42 6.65
CA PRO A 34 11.21 22.21 8.02
C PRO A 34 10.26 21.29 8.78
N LEU A 35 10.81 20.53 9.73
CA LEU A 35 10.03 19.76 10.67
C LEU A 35 9.04 20.69 11.37
N GLN A 36 7.76 20.31 11.33
CA GLN A 36 6.72 21.02 12.06
C GLN A 36 6.41 20.27 13.35
N HIS A 37 6.44 20.96 14.47
CA HIS A 37 6.06 20.46 15.77
C HIS A 37 4.84 21.24 16.27
N GLY A 38 3.72 20.52 16.41
CA GLY A 38 2.44 21.10 16.84
C GLY A 38 1.65 21.77 15.71
N GLY A 39 0.36 21.54 15.72
CA GLY A 39 -0.59 22.12 14.78
C GLY A 39 -2.03 21.79 15.18
N PRO A 40 -3.02 22.48 14.62
CA PRO A 40 -4.42 22.17 14.84
C PRO A 40 -4.76 20.91 14.03
N TYR A 41 -4.58 19.75 14.64
CA TYR A 41 -4.99 18.47 14.06
C TYR A 41 -6.33 18.04 14.64
N ASP A 42 -7.21 17.49 13.80
CA ASP A 42 -8.42 16.82 14.29
C ASP A 42 -8.01 15.47 14.87
N ARG A 43 -8.14 15.34 16.18
CA ARG A 43 -7.82 14.11 16.90
C ARG A 43 -8.91 13.77 17.91
N VAL A 44 -9.36 12.51 17.88
CA VAL A 44 -10.27 11.95 18.89
C VAL A 44 -9.58 10.74 19.50
N PHE A 45 -9.77 10.51 20.78
CA PHE A 45 -9.22 9.36 21.51
C PHE A 45 -10.21 8.81 22.54
N TYR A 46 -10.42 7.51 22.52
CA TYR A 46 -11.31 6.73 23.39
C TYR A 46 -10.48 5.70 24.17
N PRO A 47 -9.91 6.06 25.33
CA PRO A 47 -9.02 5.18 26.09
C PRO A 47 -9.70 3.89 26.57
N GLU A 48 -11.04 3.92 26.75
CA GLU A 48 -11.83 2.75 27.15
C GLU A 48 -11.90 1.66 26.06
N ASN A 49 -11.54 1.99 24.83
CA ASN A 49 -11.53 1.03 23.72
C ASN A 49 -10.14 0.42 23.45
N LEU A 50 -9.13 0.78 24.23
CA LEU A 50 -7.81 0.16 24.12
C LEU A 50 -7.88 -1.36 24.34
N PRO A 51 -7.04 -2.15 23.66
CA PRO A 51 -6.93 -3.58 23.96
C PRO A 51 -6.54 -3.83 25.40
N ALA A 52 -7.09 -4.88 26.00
CA ALA A 52 -6.60 -5.36 27.27
C ALA A 52 -5.14 -5.85 27.13
N PRO A 53 -4.26 -5.60 28.10
CA PRO A 53 -2.85 -6.02 28.01
C PRO A 53 -2.67 -7.53 27.77
N GLU A 54 -3.56 -8.34 28.31
CA GLU A 54 -3.59 -9.79 28.09
C GLU A 54 -3.98 -10.19 26.65
N ASP A 55 -4.76 -9.36 25.95
CA ASP A 55 -5.08 -9.58 24.55
C ASP A 55 -3.95 -9.08 23.63
N ALA A 56 -3.36 -7.92 23.94
CA ALA A 56 -2.32 -7.30 23.13
C ALA A 56 -1.10 -8.21 22.92
N ARG A 57 -0.71 -8.98 23.94
CA ARG A 57 0.47 -9.89 23.91
C ARG A 57 0.42 -10.98 22.83
N PHE A 58 -0.76 -11.25 22.25
CA PHE A 58 -0.91 -12.26 21.20
C PHE A 58 -0.71 -11.69 19.79
N PHE A 59 -0.51 -10.38 19.69
CA PHE A 59 -0.30 -9.69 18.42
C PHE A 59 1.18 -9.35 18.21
N PRO A 60 1.62 -9.15 16.97
CA PRO A 60 2.95 -8.64 16.69
C PRO A 60 3.20 -7.28 17.38
N HIS A 61 4.43 -7.05 17.85
CA HIS A 61 4.82 -5.78 18.48
C HIS A 61 5.33 -4.73 17.48
N ALA A 62 5.56 -5.12 16.24
CA ALA A 62 6.02 -4.21 15.21
C ALA A 62 5.52 -4.66 13.84
N TRP A 63 5.13 -3.68 13.02
CA TRP A 63 4.84 -3.88 11.61
C TRP A 63 5.79 -2.99 10.82
N GLU A 64 6.94 -3.53 10.48
CA GLU A 64 8.02 -2.73 9.95
C GLU A 64 7.81 -2.29 8.52
N GLN A 65 6.80 -2.86 7.81
CA GLN A 65 6.47 -2.42 6.46
C GLN A 65 5.24 -3.13 5.86
N TYR A 66 4.78 -2.61 4.70
CA TYR A 66 3.78 -3.24 3.84
C TYR A 66 4.19 -4.67 3.47
N GLY A 67 3.29 -5.63 3.67
CA GLY A 67 3.58 -7.05 3.43
C GLY A 67 4.30 -7.77 4.57
N ALA A 68 4.19 -7.28 5.81
CA ALA A 68 4.59 -7.93 7.07
C ALA A 68 6.10 -7.99 7.37
N GLY A 69 6.93 -7.26 6.66
CA GLY A 69 8.35 -7.22 6.98
C GLY A 69 9.19 -6.47 5.95
N PRO A 70 10.46 -6.21 6.26
CA PRO A 70 11.32 -5.39 5.41
C PRO A 70 11.58 -5.98 4.02
N VAL A 71 11.05 -7.14 3.73
CA VAL A 71 11.23 -7.86 2.46
C VAL A 71 9.94 -8.13 1.69
N HIS A 72 8.80 -7.53 2.08
CA HIS A 72 7.45 -7.67 1.49
C HIS A 72 6.96 -9.12 1.37
N ASN A 73 7.37 -9.95 2.29
CA ASN A 73 6.96 -11.34 2.31
C ASN A 73 5.94 -11.52 3.44
N ALA A 74 4.67 -11.39 3.11
CA ALA A 74 3.57 -11.54 4.05
C ALA A 74 3.41 -13.02 4.44
N ALA A 75 4.27 -13.49 5.34
CA ALA A 75 4.16 -14.80 5.95
C ALA A 75 4.15 -14.61 7.48
N PHE A 76 3.12 -15.12 8.13
CA PHE A 76 2.95 -14.99 9.56
C PHE A 76 3.16 -16.32 10.27
N ALA A 77 3.88 -16.28 11.40
CA ALA A 77 3.87 -17.37 12.36
C ALA A 77 2.68 -17.19 13.32
N PRO A 78 1.89 -18.23 13.60
CA PRO A 78 0.84 -18.15 14.59
C PRO A 78 1.44 -17.97 15.99
N PRO A 79 0.78 -17.23 16.90
CA PRO A 79 1.20 -17.14 18.29
C PRO A 79 1.15 -18.50 18.99
N ALA A 80 2.11 -18.76 19.89
CA ALA A 80 2.33 -20.10 20.48
C ALA A 80 1.20 -20.59 21.40
N GLN A 81 0.40 -19.71 21.97
CA GLN A 81 -0.75 -20.07 22.84
C GLN A 81 -1.87 -19.05 22.61
N GLU A 82 -2.86 -19.44 21.83
CA GLU A 82 -3.95 -18.55 21.43
C GLU A 82 -5.19 -18.73 22.34
N PRO A 83 -5.78 -17.64 22.87
CA PRO A 83 -7.09 -17.72 23.48
C PRO A 83 -8.14 -18.10 22.43
N ARG A 84 -9.24 -18.69 22.88
CA ARG A 84 -10.29 -19.20 22.00
C ARG A 84 -10.78 -18.16 20.98
N TRP A 85 -11.02 -16.92 21.41
CA TRP A 85 -11.51 -15.86 20.52
C TRP A 85 -10.52 -15.52 19.40
N LEU A 86 -9.20 -15.59 19.67
CA LEU A 86 -8.18 -15.33 18.67
C LEU A 86 -8.03 -16.50 17.70
N ARG A 87 -8.10 -17.74 18.23
CA ARG A 87 -8.05 -18.97 17.45
C ARG A 87 -9.26 -19.12 16.52
N ASP A 88 -10.47 -18.91 17.03
CA ASP A 88 -11.72 -19.08 16.29
C ASP A 88 -11.99 -17.88 15.36
N GLY A 89 -11.30 -16.75 15.59
CA GLY A 89 -11.45 -15.51 14.86
C GLY A 89 -12.60 -14.63 15.35
N VAL A 90 -12.51 -13.34 15.04
CA VAL A 90 -13.56 -12.36 15.31
C VAL A 90 -14.20 -11.87 14.02
N SER A 91 -15.42 -11.36 14.12
CA SER A 91 -16.14 -10.76 13.00
C SER A 91 -16.67 -9.40 13.40
N TRP A 92 -16.25 -8.36 12.69
CA TRP A 92 -16.80 -7.03 12.82
C TRP A 92 -16.53 -6.20 11.56
N ASN A 93 -17.32 -5.13 11.39
CA ASN A 93 -17.11 -4.12 10.37
C ASN A 93 -17.02 -2.75 11.04
N PHE A 94 -16.06 -1.94 10.62
CA PHE A 94 -15.91 -0.56 11.05
C PHE A 94 -16.07 0.37 9.86
N ALA A 95 -17.01 1.32 9.97
CA ALA A 95 -17.25 2.34 8.96
C ALA A 95 -16.32 3.54 9.20
N GLU A 96 -15.50 3.87 8.21
CA GLU A 96 -14.76 5.13 8.19
C GLU A 96 -15.72 6.31 7.93
N ALA A 97 -15.26 7.55 8.08
CA ALA A 97 -16.13 8.73 8.04
C ALA A 97 -16.91 8.89 6.71
N ARG A 98 -16.39 8.34 5.61
CA ARG A 98 -17.04 8.36 4.30
C ARG A 98 -17.51 6.99 3.83
N ALA A 99 -17.64 6.03 4.75
CA ALA A 99 -18.03 4.68 4.37
C ALA A 99 -19.37 4.63 3.62
N TRP A 100 -19.42 3.83 2.59
CA TRP A 100 -20.64 3.56 1.86
C TRP A 100 -21.59 2.70 2.71
N PRO A 101 -22.91 2.83 2.52
CA PRO A 101 -23.86 1.93 3.18
C PRO A 101 -23.52 0.47 2.89
N LEU A 102 -23.56 -0.41 3.92
CA LEU A 102 -23.27 -1.84 3.76
C LEU A 102 -24.14 -2.52 2.71
N SER A 103 -25.40 -2.07 2.55
CA SER A 103 -26.28 -2.57 1.49
C SER A 103 -25.75 -2.33 0.05
N ARG A 104 -24.80 -1.42 -0.11
CA ARG A 104 -24.10 -1.20 -1.38
C ARG A 104 -22.72 -1.86 -1.42
N ALA A 105 -22.16 -2.20 -0.25
CA ALA A 105 -20.86 -2.88 -0.18
C ALA A 105 -20.95 -4.36 -0.63
N ASP A 106 -22.13 -4.97 -0.57
CA ASP A 106 -22.36 -6.35 -1.02
C ASP A 106 -22.36 -6.50 -2.54
N GLY A 107 -22.55 -5.42 -3.28
CA GLY A 107 -22.55 -5.41 -4.74
C GLY A 107 -21.39 -4.59 -5.29
N PHE A 108 -20.33 -5.25 -5.70
CA PHE A 108 -19.35 -4.59 -6.55
C PHE A 108 -19.91 -4.55 -7.96
N ASP A 109 -20.50 -3.43 -8.32
CA ASP A 109 -20.93 -3.20 -9.67
C ASP A 109 -20.17 -2.04 -10.31
N GLN A 110 -20.35 -1.92 -11.60
CA GLN A 110 -19.76 -0.82 -12.37
C GLN A 110 -20.36 0.54 -12.01
N ASP A 111 -21.56 0.53 -11.44
CA ASP A 111 -22.30 1.75 -11.11
C ASP A 111 -21.65 2.48 -9.95
N VAL A 112 -21.02 1.76 -9.02
CA VAL A 112 -20.22 2.38 -7.96
C VAL A 112 -19.04 3.18 -8.51
N ILE A 113 -18.35 2.67 -9.54
CA ILE A 113 -17.31 3.44 -10.23
C ILE A 113 -17.95 4.61 -10.98
N GLY A 114 -19.13 4.44 -11.54
CA GLY A 114 -19.91 5.48 -12.20
C GLY A 114 -20.37 6.57 -11.24
N GLU A 115 -20.93 6.20 -10.10
CA GLU A 115 -21.35 7.14 -9.05
C GLU A 115 -20.18 7.90 -8.45
N ARG A 116 -19.05 7.26 -8.24
CA ARG A 116 -17.83 7.91 -7.76
C ARG A 116 -17.21 8.84 -8.81
N ARG A 117 -17.42 8.61 -10.08
CA ARG A 117 -17.06 9.56 -11.15
C ARG A 117 -17.87 10.85 -11.09
N ALA A 118 -19.07 10.80 -10.54
CA ALA A 118 -19.90 11.99 -10.31
C ALA A 118 -19.44 12.81 -9.09
N MET A 119 -18.60 12.24 -8.22
CA MET A 119 -17.95 12.97 -7.13
C MET A 119 -16.69 13.68 -7.65
N PRO A 120 -16.63 15.00 -7.68
CA PRO A 120 -15.56 15.75 -8.37
C PRO A 120 -14.16 15.54 -7.79
N THR A 121 -14.02 14.94 -6.62
CA THR A 121 -12.75 14.78 -5.89
C THR A 121 -12.32 13.34 -5.69
N LEU A 122 -13.19 12.36 -5.93
CA LEU A 122 -12.92 10.95 -5.68
C LEU A 122 -12.81 10.22 -7.02
N THR A 123 -11.59 10.09 -7.49
CA THR A 123 -11.26 9.35 -8.69
C THR A 123 -11.21 7.84 -8.42
N GLN A 124 -10.74 7.07 -9.37
CA GLN A 124 -10.70 5.59 -9.42
C GLN A 124 -10.09 4.88 -8.20
N PHE A 125 -9.61 5.60 -7.21
CA PHE A 125 -8.92 5.08 -6.01
C PHE A 125 -9.53 5.58 -4.70
N ALA A 126 -10.78 5.95 -4.70
CA ALA A 126 -11.44 6.28 -3.45
C ALA A 126 -11.46 5.07 -2.53
N GLY A 127 -11.29 5.30 -1.25
CA GLY A 127 -11.23 4.27 -0.20
C GLY A 127 -9.80 3.79 0.09
N ASN A 128 -9.68 2.94 1.09
CA ASN A 128 -8.42 2.34 1.51
C ASN A 128 -7.79 1.52 0.37
N ALA A 129 -6.85 2.11 -0.32
CA ALA A 129 -6.29 1.53 -1.53
C ALA A 129 -5.19 0.50 -1.25
N VAL A 130 -4.61 0.48 -0.05
CA VAL A 130 -3.40 -0.29 0.23
C VAL A 130 -3.66 -1.37 1.26
N GLY A 131 -3.74 -1.09 2.52
CA GLY A 131 -3.92 -2.13 3.52
C GLY A 131 -3.97 -1.61 4.94
N VAL A 132 -4.05 -2.54 5.88
CA VAL A 132 -4.03 -2.26 7.31
C VAL A 132 -2.77 -2.83 7.94
N SER A 133 -2.39 -2.29 9.09
CA SER A 133 -1.42 -2.91 10.00
C SER A 133 -2.11 -3.38 11.26
N VAL A 134 -1.67 -4.49 11.82
CA VAL A 134 -2.23 -5.04 13.05
C VAL A 134 -1.11 -5.28 14.05
N VAL A 135 -1.04 -4.47 15.09
CA VAL A 135 0.05 -4.46 16.07
C VAL A 135 -0.53 -4.29 17.47
N ASP A 136 -0.04 -5.05 18.43
CA ASP A 136 -0.43 -4.94 19.85
C ASP A 136 -1.95 -4.93 20.09
N GLY A 137 -2.72 -5.66 19.27
CA GLY A 137 -4.18 -5.73 19.37
C GLY A 137 -4.92 -4.53 18.77
N ILE A 138 -4.25 -3.71 17.98
CA ILE A 138 -4.81 -2.53 17.31
C ILE A 138 -4.67 -2.68 15.80
N VAL A 139 -5.75 -2.43 15.08
CA VAL A 139 -5.79 -2.31 13.62
C VAL A 139 -5.61 -0.85 13.26
N TYR A 140 -4.60 -0.53 12.46
CA TYR A 140 -4.34 0.80 11.95
C TYR A 140 -4.66 0.88 10.47
N ALA A 141 -5.29 1.96 10.04
CA ALA A 141 -5.61 2.22 8.65
C ALA A 141 -5.35 3.69 8.27
N GLU A 142 -4.97 3.90 7.03
CA GLU A 142 -4.95 5.20 6.37
C GLU A 142 -6.08 5.24 5.35
N SER A 143 -6.77 6.37 5.21
CA SER A 143 -7.89 6.52 4.29
C SER A 143 -7.78 7.77 3.43
N ASP A 144 -8.32 7.71 2.23
CA ASP A 144 -8.46 8.88 1.35
C ASP A 144 -9.59 9.83 1.80
N ASP A 145 -10.32 9.48 2.85
CA ASP A 145 -11.23 10.37 3.57
C ASP A 145 -10.52 11.39 4.45
N GLN A 146 -9.17 11.40 4.44
CA GLN A 146 -8.26 12.29 5.16
C GLN A 146 -8.03 11.92 6.63
N PHE A 147 -8.48 10.75 7.08
CA PHE A 147 -8.25 10.27 8.43
C PHE A 147 -7.33 9.05 8.46
N ALA A 148 -6.54 8.97 9.52
CA ALA A 148 -5.97 7.73 10.00
C ALA A 148 -6.81 7.23 11.18
N TYR A 149 -6.95 5.93 11.29
CA TYR A 149 -7.76 5.25 12.28
C TYR A 149 -6.96 4.21 13.04
N ALA A 150 -7.25 4.09 14.33
CA ALA A 150 -6.86 2.95 15.14
C ALA A 150 -8.12 2.32 15.75
N VAL A 151 -8.28 1.03 15.53
CA VAL A 151 -9.47 0.28 15.91
C VAL A 151 -9.02 -0.94 16.74
N ASN A 152 -9.73 -1.24 17.81
CA ASN A 152 -9.45 -2.42 18.62
C ASN A 152 -9.67 -3.70 17.78
N ALA A 153 -8.63 -4.52 17.64
CA ALA A 153 -8.62 -5.69 16.76
C ALA A 153 -9.64 -6.75 17.15
N ARG A 154 -9.97 -6.87 18.45
CA ARG A 154 -10.95 -7.83 18.94
C ARG A 154 -12.39 -7.34 18.81
N THR A 155 -12.64 -6.05 19.06
CA THR A 155 -14.00 -5.53 19.23
C THR A 155 -14.50 -4.66 18.08
N GLY A 156 -13.62 -4.20 17.19
CA GLY A 156 -13.95 -3.28 16.10
C GLY A 156 -14.26 -1.84 16.57
N LYS A 157 -14.01 -1.52 17.85
CA LYS A 157 -14.28 -0.17 18.38
C LYS A 157 -13.15 0.81 18.07
N LEU A 158 -13.52 2.03 17.68
CA LEU A 158 -12.58 3.12 17.45
C LEU A 158 -11.81 3.44 18.73
N ILE A 159 -10.48 3.42 18.64
CA ILE A 159 -9.58 3.86 19.71
C ILE A 159 -9.22 5.32 19.49
N TRP A 160 -8.73 5.66 18.31
CA TRP A 160 -8.48 7.04 17.93
C TRP A 160 -8.62 7.25 16.41
N ARG A 161 -8.87 8.47 16.03
CA ARG A 161 -8.68 8.95 14.67
C ARG A 161 -7.86 10.23 14.68
N PHE A 162 -7.12 10.44 13.59
CA PHE A 162 -6.27 11.61 13.41
C PHE A 162 -6.38 12.08 11.97
N SER A 163 -6.52 13.39 11.77
CA SER A 163 -6.46 14.00 10.44
C SER A 163 -5.40 15.09 10.38
N PRO A 164 -4.40 14.95 9.50
CA PRO A 164 -3.41 15.98 9.25
C PRO A 164 -3.93 17.08 8.31
N THR A 165 -5.19 17.08 7.98
CA THR A 165 -5.84 17.85 6.91
C THR A 165 -5.07 19.05 6.32
N PRO A 166 -5.30 19.36 5.05
CA PRO A 166 -6.31 18.80 4.12
C PRO A 166 -5.70 17.78 3.15
N ASN A 167 -5.10 16.73 3.59
CA ASN A 167 -4.39 15.81 2.71
C ASN A 167 -4.89 14.36 2.82
N THR A 168 -4.82 13.61 1.72
CA THR A 168 -5.18 12.19 1.70
C THR A 168 -4.06 11.34 2.28
N LEU A 169 -4.44 10.26 2.94
CA LEU A 169 -3.57 9.22 3.45
C LEU A 169 -3.79 7.97 2.62
N MET A 170 -2.76 7.47 1.95
CA MET A 170 -2.92 6.40 0.96
C MET A 170 -1.92 5.25 1.14
N GLY A 171 -1.12 5.26 2.21
CA GLY A 171 -0.21 4.18 2.55
C GLY A 171 -0.89 3.07 3.34
N THR A 172 -0.11 2.07 3.71
CA THR A 172 -0.39 1.21 4.87
C THR A 172 0.33 1.82 6.06
N PRO A 173 -0.32 2.07 7.19
CA PRO A 173 0.38 2.58 8.36
C PRO A 173 1.56 1.69 8.74
N LEU A 174 2.73 2.27 8.92
CA LEU A 174 3.87 1.55 9.44
C LEU A 174 3.90 1.73 10.95
N VAL A 175 3.94 0.64 11.71
CA VAL A 175 3.94 0.70 13.18
C VAL A 175 5.18 0.04 13.74
N SER A 176 5.96 0.80 14.50
CA SER A 176 7.19 0.30 15.11
C SER A 176 7.53 1.07 16.39
N HIS A 177 7.95 0.35 17.43
CA HIS A 177 8.41 0.92 18.71
C HIS A 177 7.42 1.95 19.31
N GLY A 178 6.12 1.61 19.33
CA GLY A 178 5.07 2.46 19.89
C GLY A 178 4.73 3.72 19.08
N ARG A 179 5.18 3.79 17.83
CA ARG A 179 4.85 4.87 16.89
C ARG A 179 4.16 4.33 15.66
N VAL A 180 3.24 5.10 15.13
CA VAL A 180 2.66 4.88 13.81
C VAL A 180 3.13 5.99 12.86
N TYR A 181 3.60 5.60 11.70
CA TYR A 181 4.06 6.50 10.64
C TYR A 181 3.05 6.45 9.49
N LEU A 182 2.58 7.62 9.11
CA LEU A 182 1.55 7.81 8.09
C LEU A 182 2.14 8.52 6.88
N SER A 183 1.68 8.12 5.71
CA SER A 183 2.11 8.66 4.42
C SER A 183 1.08 9.65 3.88
N ALA A 184 1.41 10.93 3.81
CA ALA A 184 0.50 11.96 3.30
C ALA A 184 0.79 12.29 1.84
N GLY A 185 -0.25 12.13 1.01
CA GLY A 185 -0.22 12.43 -0.41
C GLY A 185 -1.02 13.69 -0.77
N SER A 186 -1.35 13.85 -2.04
CA SER A 186 -2.05 15.01 -2.57
C SER A 186 -3.57 14.91 -2.36
N VAL A 187 -4.19 15.98 -1.88
CA VAL A 187 -5.65 16.13 -1.75
C VAL A 187 -6.40 15.94 -3.07
N ALA A 188 -5.76 16.28 -4.18
CA ALA A 188 -6.33 16.20 -5.51
C ALA A 188 -5.65 15.11 -6.34
N PHE A 189 -5.80 13.86 -5.91
CA PHE A 189 -5.37 12.75 -6.75
C PHE A 189 -6.20 12.74 -8.04
N ASN A 190 -5.71 13.42 -9.07
CA ASN A 190 -6.35 13.49 -10.37
C ASN A 190 -5.50 12.75 -11.40
N PHE A 191 -6.07 11.71 -12.02
CA PHE A 191 -5.40 10.92 -13.06
C PHE A 191 -4.92 11.74 -14.24
N SER A 192 -5.58 12.84 -14.58
CA SER A 192 -5.11 13.76 -15.62
C SER A 192 -3.78 14.38 -15.26
N ASN A 193 -3.53 14.66 -13.98
CA ASN A 193 -2.27 15.20 -13.51
C ASN A 193 -1.16 14.15 -13.62
N VAL A 194 -1.43 12.86 -13.33
CA VAL A 194 -0.43 11.78 -13.54
C VAL A 194 0.02 11.70 -14.99
N GLN A 195 -0.89 11.88 -15.95
CA GLN A 195 -0.53 11.91 -17.37
C GLN A 195 0.31 13.13 -17.74
N GLN A 196 0.07 14.27 -17.12
CA GLN A 196 0.91 15.47 -17.30
C GLN A 196 2.32 15.24 -16.75
N PHE A 197 2.44 14.59 -15.58
CA PHE A 197 3.74 14.22 -15.01
C PHE A 197 4.52 13.26 -15.91
N ALA A 198 3.87 12.30 -16.52
CA ALA A 198 4.52 11.39 -17.46
C ALA A 198 5.11 12.11 -18.70
N LYS A 199 4.60 13.28 -19.03
CA LYS A 199 5.04 14.09 -20.20
C LYS A 199 6.06 15.16 -19.84
N SER A 200 6.15 15.59 -18.59
CA SER A 200 7.04 16.67 -18.15
C SER A 200 8.18 16.12 -17.31
N LYS A 201 9.43 16.35 -17.74
CA LYS A 201 10.64 15.95 -16.99
C LYS A 201 10.85 16.75 -15.71
N THR A 202 10.14 17.86 -15.52
CA THR A 202 10.28 18.80 -14.40
C THR A 202 9.10 18.80 -13.45
N ALA A 203 8.04 18.05 -13.73
CA ALA A 203 6.85 18.00 -12.90
C ALA A 203 7.13 17.26 -11.60
N VAL A 204 6.56 17.78 -10.52
CA VAL A 204 6.56 17.18 -9.18
C VAL A 204 5.15 16.69 -8.88
N ARG A 205 4.98 15.40 -8.71
CA ARG A 205 3.69 14.83 -8.36
C ARG A 205 3.28 15.28 -6.95
N GLY A 206 2.07 15.84 -6.81
CA GLY A 206 1.62 16.44 -5.56
C GLY A 206 2.33 17.72 -5.19
N GLY A 207 3.07 18.35 -6.13
CA GLY A 207 3.76 19.61 -5.89
C GLY A 207 2.80 20.76 -5.61
N GLY A 208 3.22 21.69 -4.74
CA GLY A 208 2.44 22.86 -4.35
C GLY A 208 1.34 22.61 -3.31
N VAL A 209 1.18 21.37 -2.84
CA VAL A 209 0.25 21.03 -1.75
C VAL A 209 0.99 21.06 -0.41
N ALA A 210 0.48 21.81 0.54
CA ALA A 210 0.96 21.79 1.91
C ALA A 210 0.67 20.42 2.56
N PHE A 211 1.41 20.09 3.61
CA PHE A 211 1.18 18.89 4.43
C PHE A 211 1.51 17.55 3.79
N ASN A 212 2.12 17.50 2.60
CA ASN A 212 2.75 16.28 2.10
C ASN A 212 3.88 15.82 3.01
N GLY A 213 4.12 14.53 3.06
CA GLY A 213 5.26 13.97 3.79
C GLY A 213 4.90 12.83 4.70
N ILE A 214 5.70 12.65 5.75
CA ILE A 214 5.51 11.60 6.75
C ILE A 214 5.11 12.21 8.08
N TYR A 215 4.04 11.68 8.66
CA TYR A 215 3.62 12.00 10.02
C TYR A 215 3.97 10.85 10.95
N ALA A 216 4.44 11.17 12.15
CA ALA A 216 4.59 10.21 13.23
C ALA A 216 3.64 10.56 14.37
N LEU A 217 2.91 9.56 14.83
CA LEU A 217 2.00 9.66 15.95
C LEU A 217 2.39 8.62 17.01
N ASP A 218 1.99 8.85 18.25
CA ASP A 218 1.97 7.79 19.25
C ASP A 218 0.94 6.73 18.84
N ALA A 219 1.36 5.48 18.77
CA ALA A 219 0.53 4.38 18.27
C ALA A 219 -0.69 4.12 19.17
N ARG A 220 -0.56 4.33 20.50
CA ARG A 220 -1.59 4.00 21.48
C ARG A 220 -2.73 5.00 21.48
N ASP A 221 -2.42 6.30 21.40
CA ASP A 221 -3.41 7.37 21.59
C ASP A 221 -3.56 8.32 20.40
N GLY A 222 -2.78 8.13 19.33
CA GLY A 222 -2.82 8.97 18.13
C GLY A 222 -2.26 10.37 18.34
N LYS A 223 -1.51 10.62 19.43
CA LYS A 223 -0.91 11.92 19.69
C LYS A 223 0.17 12.24 18.66
N TYR A 224 0.08 13.44 18.09
CA TYR A 224 1.08 13.93 17.15
C TYR A 224 2.46 14.05 17.81
N LEU A 225 3.48 13.51 17.13
CA LEU A 225 4.87 13.57 17.56
C LEU A 225 5.69 14.50 16.67
N TRP A 226 5.68 14.26 15.36
CA TRP A 226 6.39 15.09 14.39
C TRP A 226 5.85 14.89 12.96
N HIS A 227 6.17 15.83 12.07
CA HIS A 227 5.91 15.77 10.65
C HIS A 227 7.16 16.19 9.88
N PHE A 228 7.56 15.37 8.90
CA PHE A 228 8.58 15.72 7.92
C PHE A 228 7.90 16.08 6.60
N GLY A 229 7.91 17.37 6.26
CA GLY A 229 7.29 17.88 5.05
C GLY A 229 8.12 17.64 3.80
N THR A 230 7.43 17.38 2.67
CA THR A 230 8.06 17.19 1.36
C THR A 230 7.38 18.04 0.28
N GLN A 231 8.10 18.36 -0.79
CA GLN A 231 7.52 19.12 -1.91
C GLN A 231 6.60 18.29 -2.80
N GLY A 232 6.86 16.99 -2.90
CA GLY A 232 6.01 16.03 -3.59
C GLY A 232 5.28 15.15 -2.60
N GLU A 233 4.23 14.48 -3.06
CA GLU A 233 3.50 13.53 -2.23
C GLU A 233 4.42 12.37 -1.77
N ALA A 234 4.19 11.88 -0.56
CA ALA A 234 4.81 10.69 0.01
C ALA A 234 3.76 9.59 0.16
N MET A 235 3.22 9.10 -0.95
CA MET A 235 2.13 8.11 -0.94
C MET A 235 2.54 6.68 -0.56
N PRO A 236 3.73 6.18 -0.95
CA PRO A 236 4.10 4.82 -0.60
C PRO A 236 4.25 4.64 0.91
N THR A 237 3.91 3.44 1.37
CA THR A 237 4.23 3.03 2.74
C THR A 237 5.73 3.14 2.97
N PRO A 238 6.20 3.82 4.01
CA PRO A 238 7.62 3.85 4.32
C PRO A 238 8.11 2.48 4.79
N ALA A 239 9.42 2.27 4.76
CA ALA A 239 10.06 1.11 5.39
C ALA A 239 10.90 1.58 6.58
N ILE A 240 11.08 0.71 7.57
CA ILE A 240 11.95 0.99 8.72
C ILE A 240 12.95 -0.14 8.92
N SER A 241 14.17 0.22 9.21
CA SER A 241 15.21 -0.72 9.62
C SER A 241 16.24 -0.01 10.48
N GLN A 242 16.63 -0.62 11.58
CA GLN A 242 17.67 -0.10 12.51
C GLN A 242 17.40 1.36 12.94
N GLY A 243 16.14 1.71 13.24
CA GLY A 243 15.74 3.04 13.68
C GLY A 243 15.74 4.10 12.57
N ARG A 244 15.91 3.72 11.31
CA ARG A 244 15.85 4.60 10.15
C ARG A 244 14.58 4.35 9.35
N LEU A 245 13.88 5.42 9.03
CA LEU A 245 12.68 5.40 8.20
C LEU A 245 13.04 5.79 6.76
N PHE A 246 12.72 4.94 5.80
CA PHE A 246 13.00 5.13 4.38
C PHE A 246 11.71 5.37 3.62
N PHE A 247 11.70 6.35 2.72
CA PHE A 247 10.56 6.60 1.84
C PHE A 247 10.99 7.32 0.56
N VAL A 248 10.10 7.35 -0.40
CA VAL A 248 10.28 8.01 -1.70
C VAL A 248 9.13 8.96 -1.98
N THR A 249 9.35 9.94 -2.84
CA THR A 249 8.38 11.01 -3.08
C THR A 249 8.10 11.25 -4.55
N GLY A 250 6.97 11.89 -4.83
CA GLY A 250 6.59 12.35 -6.16
C GLY A 250 7.53 13.38 -6.79
N SER A 251 8.51 13.90 -6.03
CA SER A 251 9.58 14.76 -6.53
C SER A 251 10.84 14.00 -6.99
N GLY A 252 10.78 12.67 -7.01
CA GLY A 252 11.91 11.84 -7.45
C GLY A 252 13.03 11.69 -6.44
N ASN A 253 12.76 11.92 -5.17
CA ASN A 253 13.74 11.81 -4.09
C ASN A 253 13.48 10.62 -3.19
N ALA A 254 14.55 9.96 -2.77
CA ALA A 254 14.56 9.00 -1.67
C ALA A 254 15.14 9.65 -0.43
N TYR A 255 14.62 9.29 0.73
CA TYR A 255 15.03 9.83 2.02
C TYR A 255 15.28 8.73 3.04
N ALA A 256 16.17 9.01 3.99
CA ALA A 256 16.18 8.36 5.29
C ALA A 256 16.02 9.39 6.40
N LEU A 257 15.15 9.10 7.34
CA LEU A 257 14.98 9.87 8.56
C LEU A 257 15.37 9.03 9.77
N ASP A 258 15.78 9.68 10.84
CA ASP A 258 15.75 9.09 12.15
C ASP A 258 14.28 8.88 12.55
N ALA A 259 13.88 7.65 12.79
CA ALA A 259 12.49 7.30 13.02
C ALA A 259 11.93 7.89 14.32
N ALA A 260 12.77 8.10 15.34
CA ALA A 260 12.33 8.65 16.61
C ALA A 260 12.05 10.17 16.53
N THR A 261 12.85 10.89 15.75
CA THR A 261 12.85 12.36 15.75
C THR A 261 12.37 13.01 14.45
N GLY A 262 12.26 12.24 13.36
CA GLY A 262 11.97 12.77 12.03
C GLY A 262 13.13 13.53 11.38
N LYS A 263 14.32 13.57 12.02
CA LYS A 263 15.49 14.25 11.47
C LYS A 263 15.99 13.57 10.20
N GLN A 264 16.19 14.32 9.13
CA GLN A 264 16.76 13.79 7.90
C GLN A 264 18.20 13.32 8.12
N LEU A 265 18.47 12.07 7.77
CA LEU A 265 19.80 11.46 7.77
C LEU A 265 20.47 11.62 6.41
N TRP A 266 19.72 11.33 5.35
CA TRP A 266 20.18 11.57 3.98
C TRP A 266 18.99 11.79 3.02
N LYS A 267 19.30 12.35 1.86
CA LYS A 267 18.39 12.55 0.72
C LYS A 267 19.15 12.26 -0.56
N THR A 268 18.56 11.51 -1.46
CA THR A 268 19.15 11.16 -2.76
C THR A 268 18.14 11.43 -3.87
N HIS A 269 18.56 12.19 -4.87
CA HIS A 269 17.74 12.42 -6.05
C HIS A 269 17.93 11.27 -7.05
N LEU A 270 16.83 10.55 -7.37
CA LEU A 270 16.82 9.40 -8.26
C LEU A 270 16.33 9.76 -9.67
N GLY A 271 15.69 10.91 -9.81
CA GLY A 271 14.93 11.28 -11.00
C GLY A 271 13.61 10.51 -11.12
N GLY A 272 12.74 10.98 -12.01
CA GLY A 272 11.39 10.41 -12.11
C GLY A 272 10.50 10.80 -10.93
N MET A 273 9.54 9.94 -10.63
CA MET A 273 8.60 10.12 -9.51
C MET A 273 8.29 8.80 -8.85
N ALA A 274 8.11 8.79 -7.53
CA ALA A 274 7.47 7.68 -6.83
C ALA A 274 5.95 7.77 -7.04
N ASN A 275 5.33 6.63 -7.23
CA ASN A 275 3.88 6.49 -7.18
C ASN A 275 3.49 5.76 -5.88
N MET A 276 3.14 4.46 -5.98
CA MET A 276 2.75 3.61 -4.85
C MET A 276 3.82 2.56 -4.50
N SER A 277 5.00 2.63 -5.12
CA SER A 277 6.09 1.70 -4.85
C SER A 277 6.71 1.97 -3.48
N SER A 278 6.40 1.11 -2.52
CA SER A 278 7.01 1.15 -1.19
C SER A 278 8.47 0.68 -1.25
N PRO A 279 9.39 1.36 -0.57
CA PRO A 279 10.78 0.92 -0.50
C PRO A 279 10.90 -0.38 0.30
N MET A 280 11.94 -1.15 -0.01
CA MET A 280 12.32 -2.40 0.62
C MET A 280 13.67 -2.26 1.27
N VAL A 281 13.87 -2.88 2.41
CA VAL A 281 15.17 -2.88 3.09
C VAL A 281 15.62 -4.31 3.36
N ALA A 282 16.76 -4.67 2.80
CA ALA A 282 17.41 -5.95 3.05
C ALA A 282 18.93 -5.79 2.96
N ASP A 283 19.66 -6.49 3.79
CA ASP A 283 21.14 -6.57 3.78
C ASP A 283 21.85 -5.21 3.69
N GLY A 284 21.36 -4.21 4.46
CA GLY A 284 21.89 -2.85 4.46
C GLY A 284 21.63 -2.05 3.19
N ARG A 285 20.66 -2.46 2.38
CA ARG A 285 20.28 -1.82 1.12
C ARG A 285 18.81 -1.42 1.14
N VAL A 286 18.52 -0.33 0.45
CA VAL A 286 17.15 0.12 0.16
C VAL A 286 16.88 -0.09 -1.32
N PHE A 287 15.83 -0.84 -1.64
CA PHE A 287 15.38 -1.08 -3.01
C PHE A 287 14.13 -0.25 -3.26
N VAL A 288 14.11 0.48 -4.37
CA VAL A 288 13.00 1.35 -4.74
C VAL A 288 12.73 1.28 -6.24
N ALA A 289 11.47 1.49 -6.63
CA ALA A 289 11.12 1.64 -8.03
C ALA A 289 10.55 3.04 -8.28
N MET A 290 10.94 3.62 -9.40
CA MET A 290 10.55 4.97 -9.82
C MET A 290 9.93 4.92 -11.21
N SER A 291 8.98 5.83 -11.46
CA SER A 291 8.39 6.04 -12.79
C SER A 291 8.98 7.27 -13.48
N SER A 292 8.90 7.29 -14.80
CA SER A 292 9.20 8.45 -15.65
C SER A 292 10.57 9.12 -15.47
N PRO A 293 11.69 8.39 -15.70
CA PRO A 293 11.76 7.05 -16.32
C PRO A 293 11.60 5.90 -15.35
N GLY A 294 11.13 4.75 -15.86
CA GLY A 294 10.94 3.53 -15.09
C GLY A 294 12.25 2.83 -14.75
N HIS A 295 12.64 2.88 -13.49
CA HIS A 295 13.89 2.26 -13.00
C HIS A 295 13.68 1.61 -11.63
N VAL A 296 14.46 0.56 -11.40
CA VAL A 296 14.67 -0.05 -10.09
C VAL A 296 16.06 0.35 -9.59
N PHE A 297 16.14 0.76 -8.34
CA PHE A 297 17.40 1.19 -7.72
C PHE A 297 17.69 0.34 -6.49
N SER A 298 18.98 0.17 -6.21
CA SER A 298 19.47 -0.21 -4.90
C SER A 298 20.33 0.92 -4.36
N LEU A 299 20.03 1.34 -3.13
CA LEU A 299 20.81 2.33 -2.40
C LEU A 299 21.45 1.71 -1.16
N ASP A 300 22.58 2.24 -0.75
CA ASP A 300 23.16 1.96 0.55
C ASP A 300 22.28 2.58 1.65
N ALA A 301 21.80 1.79 2.58
CA ALA A 301 20.85 2.23 3.60
C ALA A 301 21.45 3.25 4.59
N ALA A 302 22.78 3.22 4.78
CA ALA A 302 23.46 4.14 5.69
C ALA A 302 23.67 5.52 5.09
N SER A 303 24.00 5.60 3.80
CA SER A 303 24.45 6.83 3.14
C SER A 303 23.52 7.34 2.03
N GLY A 304 22.57 6.52 1.56
CA GLY A 304 21.71 6.84 0.42
C GLY A 304 22.43 6.79 -0.93
N LYS A 305 23.68 6.33 -0.98
CA LYS A 305 24.45 6.21 -2.24
C LYS A 305 23.79 5.18 -3.15
N VAL A 306 23.55 5.53 -4.42
CA VAL A 306 23.08 4.56 -5.42
C VAL A 306 24.18 3.53 -5.69
N LEU A 307 23.85 2.27 -5.44
CA LEU A 307 24.73 1.12 -5.65
C LEU A 307 24.59 0.56 -7.05
N TRP A 308 23.34 0.46 -7.53
CA TRP A 308 23.01 0.09 -8.89
C TRP A 308 21.63 0.63 -9.32
N LYS A 309 21.43 0.63 -10.62
CA LYS A 309 20.19 1.05 -11.28
C LYS A 309 19.92 0.10 -12.45
N SER A 310 18.69 -0.42 -12.53
CA SER A 310 18.26 -1.36 -13.57
C SER A 310 16.91 -0.96 -14.15
N THR A 311 16.59 -1.50 -15.33
CA THR A 311 15.32 -1.27 -16.02
C THR A 311 14.63 -2.58 -16.31
N ILE A 312 13.30 -2.55 -16.41
CA ILE A 312 12.51 -3.65 -16.95
C ILE A 312 12.32 -3.38 -18.45
N PRO A 313 12.82 -4.25 -19.36
CA PRO A 313 12.71 -4.04 -20.79
C PRO A 313 11.26 -3.85 -21.24
N GLY A 314 11.00 -2.83 -22.06
CA GLY A 314 9.67 -2.53 -22.59
C GLY A 314 8.66 -1.98 -21.59
N ALA A 315 9.06 -1.77 -20.33
CA ALA A 315 8.16 -1.26 -19.30
C ALA A 315 7.58 0.11 -19.68
N ASP A 316 6.29 0.26 -19.46
CA ASP A 316 5.64 1.57 -19.52
C ASP A 316 6.22 2.47 -18.43
N ASN A 317 6.53 3.71 -18.79
CA ASN A 317 7.15 4.66 -17.87
C ASN A 317 6.33 4.95 -16.62
N THR A 318 5.03 4.72 -16.64
CA THR A 318 4.13 4.98 -15.52
C THR A 318 3.86 3.75 -14.65
N GLY A 319 4.06 2.54 -15.19
CA GLY A 319 3.64 1.29 -14.54
C GLY A 319 4.58 0.81 -13.44
N ILE A 320 5.86 1.01 -13.61
CA ILE A 320 6.87 0.44 -12.70
C ILE A 320 6.87 1.08 -11.29
N GLY A 321 6.57 2.36 -11.18
CA GLY A 321 6.59 3.09 -9.91
C GLY A 321 5.41 2.80 -8.96
N ASP A 322 4.50 1.92 -9.37
CA ASP A 322 3.37 1.51 -8.53
C ASP A 322 3.56 0.12 -7.91
N VAL A 323 4.57 -0.62 -8.35
CA VAL A 323 4.88 -1.95 -7.86
C VAL A 323 6.00 -1.86 -6.85
N SER A 324 5.74 -2.37 -5.64
CA SER A 324 6.80 -2.53 -4.64
C SER A 324 7.63 -3.76 -4.97
N PRO A 325 8.97 -3.68 -4.91
CA PRO A 325 9.80 -4.85 -5.10
C PRO A 325 9.59 -5.88 -3.98
N ALA A 326 9.80 -7.16 -4.23
CA ALA A 326 10.00 -8.16 -3.19
C ALA A 326 11.47 -8.61 -3.20
N VAL A 327 12.03 -8.85 -2.01
CA VAL A 327 13.43 -9.27 -1.88
C VAL A 327 13.52 -10.50 -1.01
N ALA A 328 14.16 -11.54 -1.53
CA ALA A 328 14.45 -12.76 -0.77
C ALA A 328 15.67 -13.46 -1.38
N ASP A 329 16.46 -14.14 -0.57
CA ASP A 329 17.57 -15.01 -1.00
C ASP A 329 18.52 -14.37 -2.01
N GLY A 330 18.77 -13.06 -1.89
CA GLY A 330 19.63 -12.31 -2.79
C GLY A 330 18.99 -11.97 -4.15
N VAL A 331 17.68 -12.14 -4.29
CA VAL A 331 16.90 -11.81 -5.50
C VAL A 331 15.97 -10.64 -5.22
N VAL A 332 15.95 -9.65 -6.12
CA VAL A 332 14.94 -8.58 -6.17
C VAL A 332 13.97 -8.91 -7.28
N LEU A 333 12.71 -9.07 -6.94
CA LEU A 333 11.65 -9.40 -7.87
C LEU A 333 10.76 -8.18 -8.12
N MET A 334 10.55 -7.87 -9.39
CA MET A 334 9.71 -6.77 -9.84
C MET A 334 8.90 -7.17 -11.04
N ASP A 335 7.69 -6.64 -11.16
CA ASP A 335 6.96 -6.69 -12.41
C ASP A 335 6.60 -5.29 -12.93
N ALA A 336 6.24 -5.23 -14.20
CA ALA A 336 5.72 -4.02 -14.82
C ALA A 336 4.83 -4.37 -16.02
N VAL A 337 3.84 -3.54 -16.28
CA VAL A 337 3.16 -3.56 -17.57
C VAL A 337 4.13 -3.05 -18.65
N ALA A 338 4.15 -3.71 -19.79
CA ALA A 338 5.16 -3.48 -20.83
C ALA A 338 4.59 -3.65 -22.23
N ASP A 339 5.36 -3.26 -23.23
CA ASP A 339 5.13 -3.54 -24.65
C ASP A 339 3.70 -3.20 -25.13
N ALA A 340 3.28 -1.96 -24.83
CA ALA A 340 1.99 -1.45 -25.24
C ALA A 340 1.82 -1.50 -26.77
N LYS A 341 0.73 -2.15 -27.25
CA LYS A 341 0.33 -2.17 -28.66
C LYS A 341 -1.03 -1.54 -28.81
N LYS A 342 -1.12 -0.59 -29.72
CA LYS A 342 -2.38 0.10 -30.06
C LYS A 342 -2.94 -0.48 -31.37
N GLU A 343 -4.15 -1.01 -31.31
CA GLU A 343 -4.87 -1.54 -32.45
C GLU A 343 -6.23 -0.84 -32.54
N GLY A 344 -6.29 0.20 -33.38
CA GLY A 344 -7.45 1.08 -33.45
C GLY A 344 -7.70 1.81 -32.12
N LYS A 345 -8.87 1.57 -31.52
CA LYS A 345 -9.24 2.14 -30.20
C LYS A 345 -8.78 1.29 -29.00
N LYS A 346 -8.31 0.08 -29.25
CA LYS A 346 -7.88 -0.85 -28.19
C LYS A 346 -6.38 -0.74 -27.98
N THR A 347 -5.96 -0.80 -26.73
CA THR A 347 -4.56 -0.94 -26.35
C THR A 347 -4.42 -2.23 -25.57
N THR A 348 -3.45 -3.05 -25.93
CA THR A 348 -3.04 -4.24 -25.19
C THR A 348 -1.65 -4.06 -24.64
N MET A 349 -1.32 -4.75 -23.55
CA MET A 349 -0.02 -4.71 -22.88
C MET A 349 0.37 -6.11 -22.43
N ASP A 350 1.65 -6.34 -22.27
CA ASP A 350 2.21 -7.49 -21.57
C ASP A 350 2.45 -7.12 -20.09
N THR A 351 2.57 -8.14 -19.24
CA THR A 351 3.20 -7.98 -17.92
C THR A 351 4.53 -8.70 -17.94
N ARG A 352 5.61 -7.99 -17.61
CA ARG A 352 6.96 -8.54 -17.46
C ARG A 352 7.32 -8.68 -16.00
N LEU A 353 7.64 -9.90 -15.61
CA LEU A 353 8.23 -10.22 -14.32
C LEU A 353 9.73 -10.38 -14.50
N VAL A 354 10.53 -9.69 -13.69
CA VAL A 354 11.98 -9.70 -13.76
C VAL A 354 12.58 -9.94 -12.38
N ALA A 355 13.52 -10.88 -12.30
CA ALA A 355 14.35 -11.08 -11.13
C ALA A 355 15.74 -10.48 -11.38
N PHE A 356 16.17 -9.66 -10.43
CA PHE A 356 17.50 -9.07 -10.42
C PHE A 356 18.33 -9.66 -9.29
N ASP A 357 19.62 -9.79 -9.50
CA ASP A 357 20.58 -10.05 -8.44
C ASP A 357 20.62 -8.83 -7.49
N ALA A 358 20.31 -9.03 -6.21
CA ALA A 358 20.17 -7.95 -5.25
C ALA A 358 21.46 -7.16 -5.02
N LYS A 359 22.61 -7.80 -5.23
CA LYS A 359 23.94 -7.17 -5.04
C LYS A 359 24.35 -6.31 -6.23
N THR A 360 24.06 -6.75 -7.46
CA THR A 360 24.60 -6.16 -8.69
C THR A 360 23.56 -5.49 -9.59
N GLY A 361 22.26 -5.77 -9.40
CA GLY A 361 21.18 -5.32 -10.28
C GLY A 361 21.13 -6.05 -11.64
N ARG A 362 21.98 -7.06 -11.86
CA ARG A 362 21.97 -7.86 -13.09
C ARG A 362 20.69 -8.70 -13.15
N THR A 363 20.06 -8.73 -14.32
CA THR A 363 18.93 -9.64 -14.55
C THR A 363 19.38 -11.10 -14.45
N LEU A 364 18.71 -11.85 -13.58
CA LEU A 364 18.89 -13.31 -13.42
C LEU A 364 18.00 -14.06 -14.40
N TRP A 365 16.73 -13.70 -14.44
CA TRP A 365 15.72 -14.22 -15.36
C TRP A 365 14.58 -13.24 -15.57
N GLN A 366 13.78 -13.44 -16.61
CA GLN A 366 12.58 -12.66 -16.88
C GLN A 366 11.50 -13.50 -17.56
N HIS A 367 10.24 -13.17 -17.33
CA HIS A 367 9.09 -13.80 -17.94
C HIS A 367 8.08 -12.79 -18.46
N ASN A 368 7.42 -13.12 -19.57
CA ASN A 368 6.17 -12.51 -19.98
C ASN A 368 5.03 -13.31 -19.34
N MET A 369 4.29 -12.67 -18.42
CA MET A 369 3.17 -13.30 -17.73
C MET A 369 1.89 -13.34 -18.57
N GLY A 370 1.90 -12.76 -19.76
CA GLY A 370 0.81 -12.77 -20.73
C GLY A 370 0.41 -11.37 -21.19
N ARG A 371 -0.34 -11.34 -22.29
CA ARG A 371 -0.87 -10.14 -22.93
C ARG A 371 -2.38 -10.03 -22.70
N GLY A 372 -2.86 -8.84 -22.49
CA GLY A 372 -4.28 -8.56 -22.33
C GLY A 372 -4.61 -7.07 -22.53
N PRO A 373 -5.85 -6.68 -22.27
CA PRO A 373 -6.26 -5.28 -22.30
C PRO A 373 -5.40 -4.42 -21.37
N LYS A 374 -5.11 -3.19 -21.80
CA LYS A 374 -4.45 -2.20 -20.93
C LYS A 374 -5.28 -2.02 -19.66
N PRO A 375 -4.69 -2.28 -18.47
CA PRO A 375 -5.41 -2.10 -17.23
C PRO A 375 -5.69 -0.61 -17.00
N PRO A 376 -6.82 -0.24 -16.34
CA PRO A 376 -7.22 1.14 -16.13
C PRO A 376 -6.17 2.00 -15.44
N ALA A 377 -5.34 1.40 -14.60
CA ALA A 377 -4.36 2.10 -13.77
C ALA A 377 -2.90 1.88 -14.19
N PHE A 378 -2.60 1.22 -15.29
CA PHE A 378 -1.24 0.94 -15.80
C PHE A 378 -0.31 0.23 -14.80
N LYS A 379 -0.84 -0.61 -13.95
CA LYS A 379 -0.10 -1.14 -12.80
C LYS A 379 0.10 -2.62 -12.95
N GLY A 380 1.27 -3.11 -12.49
CA GLY A 380 1.53 -4.52 -12.27
C GLY A 380 0.90 -5.03 -10.97
N GLY A 381 1.11 -6.29 -10.64
CA GLY A 381 0.82 -6.89 -9.35
C GLY A 381 2.05 -6.84 -8.45
N MET A 382 1.84 -6.86 -7.14
CA MET A 382 2.95 -6.87 -6.20
C MET A 382 3.39 -8.30 -5.93
N PRO A 383 4.68 -8.64 -6.13
CA PRO A 383 5.18 -9.96 -5.81
C PRO A 383 5.29 -10.18 -4.30
N MET A 384 5.14 -11.43 -3.89
CA MET A 384 5.44 -11.93 -2.54
C MET A 384 6.29 -13.20 -2.67
N VAL A 385 7.20 -13.42 -1.74
CA VAL A 385 8.06 -14.61 -1.72
C VAL A 385 7.91 -15.34 -0.40
N HIS A 386 7.74 -16.66 -0.48
CA HIS A 386 7.74 -17.55 0.67
C HIS A 386 8.38 -18.88 0.29
N ASP A 387 9.31 -19.38 1.12
CA ASP A 387 10.02 -20.66 0.92
C ASP A 387 10.59 -20.85 -0.49
N GLY A 388 11.26 -19.82 -1.02
CA GLY A 388 11.87 -19.88 -2.34
C GLY A 388 10.89 -19.89 -3.51
N ILE A 389 9.62 -19.63 -3.26
CA ILE A 389 8.57 -19.50 -4.29
C ILE A 389 8.07 -18.05 -4.32
N ALA A 390 8.05 -17.48 -5.52
CA ALA A 390 7.47 -16.17 -5.78
C ALA A 390 6.03 -16.31 -6.27
N TYR A 391 5.13 -15.52 -5.68
CA TYR A 391 3.72 -15.46 -6.05
C TYR A 391 3.39 -14.05 -6.56
N VAL A 392 2.89 -13.95 -7.77
CA VAL A 392 2.68 -12.67 -8.45
C VAL A 392 1.37 -12.68 -9.21
N GLY A 393 0.59 -11.61 -9.04
CA GLY A 393 -0.60 -11.36 -9.83
C GLY A 393 -0.33 -10.41 -11.00
N THR A 394 -1.23 -10.37 -11.97
CA THR A 394 -1.23 -9.34 -13.01
C THR A 394 -2.65 -8.96 -13.42
N PRO A 395 -2.95 -7.65 -13.46
CA PRO A 395 -4.27 -7.16 -13.88
C PRO A 395 -4.48 -7.17 -15.39
N VAL A 396 -3.44 -7.42 -16.18
CA VAL A 396 -3.51 -7.43 -17.65
C VAL A 396 -4.40 -8.57 -18.15
N ASN A 397 -4.29 -9.74 -17.53
CA ASN A 397 -5.07 -10.93 -17.86
C ASN A 397 -5.69 -11.61 -16.62
N ASN A 398 -5.70 -10.92 -15.48
CA ASN A 398 -6.37 -11.34 -14.24
C ASN A 398 -5.95 -12.74 -13.77
N ILE A 399 -4.65 -12.96 -13.65
CA ILE A 399 -4.08 -14.22 -13.16
C ILE A 399 -3.16 -13.99 -11.98
N TYR A 400 -2.94 -15.08 -11.21
CA TYR A 400 -1.80 -15.26 -10.33
C TYR A 400 -0.95 -16.42 -10.81
N GLN A 401 0.36 -16.29 -10.65
CA GLN A 401 1.33 -17.29 -11.01
C GLN A 401 2.34 -17.49 -9.88
N ALA A 402 2.81 -18.75 -9.76
CA ALA A 402 3.93 -19.06 -8.88
C ALA A 402 5.16 -19.45 -9.70
N TYR A 403 6.31 -19.03 -9.18
CA TYR A 403 7.62 -19.28 -9.78
C TYR A 403 8.62 -19.74 -8.74
N GLU A 404 9.47 -20.67 -9.08
CA GLU A 404 10.67 -20.93 -8.30
C GLU A 404 11.59 -19.71 -8.36
N LEU A 405 11.90 -19.11 -7.21
CA LEU A 405 12.54 -17.80 -7.13
C LEU A 405 13.88 -17.73 -7.85
N LYS A 406 14.74 -18.75 -7.69
CA LYS A 406 16.11 -18.74 -8.24
C LYS A 406 16.17 -19.06 -9.73
N SER A 407 15.38 -20.02 -10.19
CA SER A 407 15.40 -20.46 -11.58
C SER A 407 14.43 -19.73 -12.49
N GLY A 408 13.39 -19.09 -11.89
CA GLY A 408 12.28 -18.53 -12.64
C GLY A 408 11.33 -19.57 -13.24
N LYS A 409 11.47 -20.85 -12.92
CA LYS A 409 10.58 -21.90 -13.41
C LYS A 409 9.16 -21.64 -12.92
N ARG A 410 8.21 -21.46 -13.85
CA ARG A 410 6.79 -21.34 -13.50
C ARG A 410 6.25 -22.67 -12.98
N LEU A 411 5.63 -22.63 -11.80
CA LEU A 411 5.08 -23.79 -11.12
C LEU A 411 3.61 -23.99 -11.47
N TRP A 412 2.81 -22.92 -11.40
CA TRP A 412 1.38 -22.96 -11.71
C TRP A 412 0.84 -21.59 -12.16
N THR A 413 -0.36 -21.59 -12.69
CA THR A 413 -1.16 -20.40 -13.03
C THR A 413 -2.58 -20.61 -12.51
N TRP A 414 -3.12 -19.61 -11.85
CA TRP A 414 -4.51 -19.54 -11.43
C TRP A 414 -5.19 -18.33 -12.07
N HIS A 415 -6.39 -18.53 -12.59
CA HIS A 415 -7.21 -17.47 -13.19
C HIS A 415 -8.22 -16.97 -12.16
N VAL A 416 -8.27 -15.65 -11.95
CA VAL A 416 -9.23 -15.03 -11.03
C VAL A 416 -10.64 -15.22 -11.58
N PRO A 417 -11.54 -15.92 -10.86
CA PRO A 417 -12.88 -16.19 -11.37
C PRO A 417 -13.74 -14.95 -11.52
N ASN A 418 -13.57 -13.96 -10.61
CA ASN A 418 -14.33 -12.72 -10.58
C ASN A 418 -13.37 -11.51 -10.49
N PRO A 419 -12.79 -11.07 -11.62
CA PRO A 419 -11.78 -10.02 -11.60
C PRO A 419 -12.34 -8.62 -11.32
N GLY A 420 -13.65 -8.43 -11.47
CA GLY A 420 -14.27 -7.11 -11.41
C GLY A 420 -13.87 -6.20 -12.60
N PRO A 421 -14.57 -5.08 -12.79
CA PRO A 421 -14.39 -4.23 -13.96
C PRO A 421 -13.12 -3.36 -13.91
N ALA A 422 -12.55 -3.15 -12.75
CA ALA A 422 -11.36 -2.31 -12.58
C ALA A 422 -10.04 -3.09 -12.69
N GLY A 423 -10.11 -4.37 -13.05
CA GLY A 423 -8.98 -5.29 -13.03
C GLY A 423 -8.68 -5.79 -11.62
N SER A 424 -8.01 -6.91 -11.55
CA SER A 424 -7.74 -7.65 -10.33
C SER A 424 -6.25 -7.99 -10.26
N SER A 425 -5.88 -8.77 -9.23
CA SER A 425 -4.54 -9.38 -9.13
C SER A 425 -3.40 -8.37 -8.96
N ARG A 426 -3.64 -7.29 -8.20
CA ARG A 426 -2.66 -6.24 -7.95
C ARG A 426 -2.02 -6.29 -6.56
N GLY A 427 -2.77 -6.70 -5.55
CA GLY A 427 -2.27 -6.85 -4.19
C GLY A 427 -1.35 -8.07 -4.06
N PRO A 428 -0.40 -8.05 -3.12
CA PRO A 428 0.40 -9.24 -2.82
C PRO A 428 -0.46 -10.28 -2.10
N ALA A 429 -0.09 -11.54 -2.26
CA ALA A 429 -0.66 -12.61 -1.45
C ALA A 429 -0.13 -12.54 -0.02
N THR A 430 -0.86 -13.12 0.92
CA THR A 430 -0.42 -13.38 2.28
C THR A 430 -0.34 -14.88 2.49
N TYR A 431 0.83 -15.38 2.89
CA TYR A 431 0.96 -16.78 3.29
C TYR A 431 0.63 -16.93 4.78
N TYR A 432 -0.27 -17.84 5.09
CA TYR A 432 -0.60 -18.17 6.49
C TYR A 432 -1.00 -19.63 6.62
N GLN A 433 -0.32 -20.37 7.51
CA GLN A 433 -0.61 -21.77 7.86
C GLN A 433 -0.94 -22.67 6.65
N GLY A 434 -0.06 -22.70 5.66
CA GLY A 434 -0.18 -23.60 4.51
C GLY A 434 -1.13 -23.14 3.40
N ALA A 435 -1.64 -21.93 3.46
CA ALA A 435 -2.46 -21.36 2.39
C ALA A 435 -2.01 -19.95 2.00
N LEU A 436 -2.29 -19.56 0.77
CA LEU A 436 -2.17 -18.20 0.26
C LEU A 436 -3.53 -17.53 0.31
N TYR A 437 -3.58 -16.33 0.89
CA TYR A 437 -4.77 -15.50 0.93
C TYR A 437 -4.59 -14.30 0.02
N ILE A 438 -5.55 -14.07 -0.85
CA ILE A 438 -5.49 -13.04 -1.89
C ILE A 438 -6.78 -12.23 -1.85
N SER A 439 -6.65 -10.89 -1.81
CA SER A 439 -7.77 -9.98 -2.01
C SER A 439 -7.74 -9.45 -3.45
N THR A 440 -8.77 -9.73 -4.23
CA THR A 440 -8.80 -9.35 -5.63
C THR A 440 -10.21 -9.23 -6.19
N GLY A 441 -10.45 -8.22 -7.05
CA GLY A 441 -11.81 -7.87 -7.42
C GLY A 441 -12.62 -7.52 -6.18
N PRO A 442 -13.81 -8.07 -5.99
CA PRO A 442 -14.63 -7.89 -4.78
C PRO A 442 -14.46 -9.02 -3.76
N ASP A 443 -13.61 -10.01 -4.04
CA ASP A 443 -13.57 -11.28 -3.31
C ASP A 443 -12.23 -11.52 -2.62
N LEU A 444 -12.27 -12.35 -1.59
CA LEU A 444 -11.13 -12.99 -0.95
C LEU A 444 -11.04 -14.44 -1.40
N TYR A 445 -9.83 -14.91 -1.63
CA TYR A 445 -9.55 -16.28 -2.05
C TYR A 445 -8.49 -16.90 -1.14
N ALA A 446 -8.62 -18.19 -0.90
CA ALA A 446 -7.57 -19.03 -0.33
C ALA A 446 -7.11 -20.03 -1.38
N LEU A 447 -5.79 -20.12 -1.62
CA LEU A 447 -5.19 -21.03 -2.58
C LEU A 447 -4.17 -21.94 -1.91
N ASP A 448 -4.03 -23.14 -2.42
CA ASP A 448 -2.93 -24.04 -2.13
C ASP A 448 -1.63 -23.47 -2.73
N PRO A 449 -0.60 -23.18 -1.93
CA PRO A 449 0.62 -22.52 -2.42
C PRO A 449 1.43 -23.36 -3.39
N LYS A 450 1.30 -24.71 -3.35
CA LYS A 450 2.07 -25.61 -4.19
C LYS A 450 1.45 -25.82 -5.56
N THR A 451 0.12 -25.76 -5.65
CA THR A 451 -0.63 -26.15 -6.85
C THR A 451 -1.45 -25.02 -7.47
N GLY A 452 -1.70 -23.93 -6.71
CA GLY A 452 -2.60 -22.85 -7.11
C GLY A 452 -4.08 -23.27 -7.07
N ARG A 453 -4.42 -24.43 -6.52
CA ARG A 453 -5.80 -24.89 -6.40
C ARG A 453 -6.55 -24.01 -5.37
N GLU A 454 -7.75 -23.56 -5.75
CA GLU A 454 -8.63 -22.82 -4.84
C GLU A 454 -9.08 -23.73 -3.68
N LEU A 455 -8.86 -23.25 -2.46
CA LEU A 455 -9.29 -23.89 -1.21
C LEU A 455 -10.62 -23.33 -0.73
N GLY A 456 -10.92 -22.09 -1.08
CA GLY A 456 -12.17 -21.43 -0.78
C GLY A 456 -12.13 -19.97 -1.17
N ARG A 457 -13.28 -19.32 -1.05
CA ARG A 457 -13.47 -17.89 -1.36
C ARG A 457 -14.59 -17.29 -0.55
N HIS A 458 -14.54 -15.96 -0.39
CA HIS A 458 -15.57 -15.20 0.29
C HIS A 458 -15.79 -13.86 -0.40
N HIS A 459 -17.06 -13.50 -0.62
CA HIS A 459 -17.43 -12.22 -1.21
C HIS A 459 -17.49 -11.16 -0.11
N VAL A 460 -16.69 -10.09 -0.26
CA VAL A 460 -16.65 -8.95 0.68
C VAL A 460 -17.40 -7.74 0.12
N GLY A 461 -17.37 -7.59 -1.20
CA GLY A 461 -17.88 -6.42 -1.87
C GLY A 461 -16.84 -5.31 -2.00
N GLY A 462 -17.18 -4.26 -2.73
CA GLY A 462 -16.26 -3.20 -3.05
C GLY A 462 -15.19 -3.63 -4.06
N ARG A 463 -14.02 -3.04 -3.92
CA ARG A 463 -12.85 -3.35 -4.74
C ARG A 463 -11.60 -3.36 -3.89
N PHE A 464 -10.78 -4.36 -4.08
CA PHE A 464 -9.43 -4.37 -3.53
C PHE A 464 -8.45 -3.78 -4.56
N GLY A 465 -7.67 -2.78 -4.11
CA GLY A 465 -6.59 -2.20 -4.89
C GLY A 465 -5.32 -3.02 -4.78
N ILE A 466 -4.35 -2.52 -4.06
CA ILE A 466 -3.09 -3.20 -3.71
C ILE A 466 -3.11 -3.66 -2.25
N VAL A 467 -4.28 -4.10 -1.79
CA VAL A 467 -4.52 -4.55 -0.43
C VAL A 467 -4.01 -5.97 -0.26
N ASN A 468 -3.29 -6.23 0.82
CA ASN A 468 -3.01 -7.57 1.28
C ASN A 468 -3.82 -7.86 2.56
N PRO A 469 -4.42 -9.05 2.68
CA PRO A 469 -5.04 -9.47 3.91
C PRO A 469 -3.99 -9.61 5.02
N VAL A 470 -4.27 -9.11 6.21
CA VAL A 470 -3.45 -9.32 7.40
C VAL A 470 -4.11 -10.35 8.29
N ILE A 471 -3.40 -11.41 8.65
CA ILE A 471 -3.97 -12.51 9.42
C ILE A 471 -3.23 -12.63 10.76
N VAL A 472 -3.99 -12.60 11.84
CA VAL A 472 -3.49 -12.87 13.20
C VAL A 472 -4.43 -13.86 13.88
N GLY A 473 -3.88 -15.00 14.30
CA GLY A 473 -4.71 -16.11 14.81
C GLY A 473 -5.71 -16.60 13.77
N GLY A 474 -6.96 -16.73 14.14
CA GLY A 474 -8.05 -17.10 13.24
C GLY A 474 -8.75 -15.94 12.55
N THR A 475 -8.21 -14.70 12.64
CA THR A 475 -8.86 -13.50 12.10
C THR A 475 -8.05 -12.91 10.93
N LEU A 476 -8.76 -12.59 9.88
CA LEU A 476 -8.29 -11.85 8.72
C LEU A 476 -8.78 -10.41 8.82
N TYR A 477 -7.86 -9.44 8.72
CA TYR A 477 -8.12 -8.00 8.75
C TYR A 477 -7.80 -7.40 7.39
N LEU A 478 -8.68 -6.53 6.89
CA LEU A 478 -8.48 -5.85 5.61
C LEU A 478 -9.34 -4.58 5.52
N SER A 479 -9.00 -3.76 4.55
CA SER A 479 -9.80 -2.61 4.12
C SER A 479 -10.35 -2.82 2.71
N ASN A 480 -11.36 -2.06 2.31
CA ASN A 480 -11.89 -2.08 0.95
C ASN A 480 -12.13 -0.65 0.40
N SER A 481 -12.47 -0.55 -0.89
CA SER A 481 -12.69 0.72 -1.57
C SER A 481 -13.99 1.45 -1.18
N TYR A 482 -14.77 0.91 -0.25
CA TYR A 482 -15.97 1.55 0.28
C TYR A 482 -15.76 2.18 1.66
N ASP A 483 -14.50 2.35 2.07
CA ASP A 483 -14.10 2.92 3.36
C ASP A 483 -14.61 2.10 4.56
N TRP A 484 -14.49 0.78 4.44
CA TRP A 484 -14.75 -0.16 5.51
C TRP A 484 -13.49 -0.91 5.92
N LEU A 485 -13.31 -1.06 7.22
CA LEU A 485 -12.39 -2.04 7.79
C LEU A 485 -13.18 -3.27 8.20
N HIS A 486 -12.65 -4.42 7.85
CA HIS A 486 -13.26 -5.71 8.12
C HIS A 486 -12.35 -6.57 8.98
N ALA A 487 -12.96 -7.28 9.94
CA ALA A 487 -12.38 -8.46 10.56
C ALA A 487 -13.27 -9.64 10.25
N LEU A 488 -12.69 -10.71 9.73
CA LEU A 488 -13.41 -11.91 9.32
C LEU A 488 -12.69 -13.16 9.86
N PRO A 489 -13.41 -14.17 10.35
CA PRO A 489 -12.80 -15.46 10.64
C PRO A 489 -12.15 -16.04 9.37
N VAL A 490 -10.92 -16.55 9.48
CA VAL A 490 -10.22 -17.17 8.33
C VAL A 490 -11.04 -18.30 7.72
N THR A 491 -11.83 -19.00 8.53
CA THR A 491 -12.70 -20.11 8.12
C THR A 491 -13.77 -19.72 7.10
N VAL A 492 -14.18 -18.43 7.02
CA VAL A 492 -15.16 -18.01 6.00
C VAL A 492 -14.56 -17.96 4.60
N VAL A 493 -13.22 -17.79 4.51
CA VAL A 493 -12.49 -17.80 3.24
C VAL A 493 -11.90 -19.19 2.95
N ASN A 494 -11.42 -19.86 3.99
CA ASN A 494 -10.82 -21.19 3.90
C ASN A 494 -11.52 -22.16 4.88
N PRO A 495 -12.58 -22.84 4.47
CA PRO A 495 -13.31 -23.77 5.34
C PRO A 495 -12.46 -24.92 5.89
N GLY A 496 -11.36 -25.26 5.23
CA GLY A 496 -10.37 -26.24 5.68
C GLY A 496 -9.31 -25.70 6.64
N PHE A 497 -9.43 -24.47 7.06
CA PHE A 497 -8.49 -23.87 8.02
C PHE A 497 -8.68 -24.49 9.41
N HIS A 498 -7.60 -25.02 9.96
CA HIS A 498 -7.57 -25.56 11.32
C HIS A 498 -6.49 -24.80 12.10
N PRO A 499 -6.86 -23.96 13.08
CA PRO A 499 -5.91 -23.24 13.91
C PRO A 499 -4.91 -24.21 14.58
N GLY A 500 -3.63 -23.90 14.51
CA GLY A 500 -2.55 -24.70 15.12
C GLY A 500 -2.04 -25.89 14.31
N ALA A 501 -2.62 -26.19 13.15
CA ALA A 501 -2.15 -27.32 12.32
C ALA A 501 -0.85 -27.06 11.55
N GLY A 502 -0.36 -25.82 11.50
CA GLY A 502 0.79 -25.41 10.70
C GLY A 502 2.08 -25.06 11.45
N ALA A 503 2.15 -25.30 12.74
CA ALA A 503 3.33 -24.94 13.56
C ALA A 503 4.48 -25.97 13.42
N GLN A 504 4.91 -26.30 12.20
CA GLN A 504 6.12 -27.08 11.97
C GLN A 504 6.98 -26.41 10.88
N GLY A 505 7.95 -25.64 11.31
CA GLY A 505 9.04 -25.13 10.51
C GLY A 505 9.59 -23.82 11.06
N PRO A 506 10.90 -23.68 11.24
CA PRO A 506 11.48 -22.42 11.69
C PRO A 506 11.30 -21.36 10.62
N VAL A 507 10.76 -20.23 10.99
CA VAL A 507 10.86 -18.99 10.21
C VAL A 507 12.29 -18.49 10.44
N THR A 508 13.19 -18.74 9.50
CA THR A 508 14.53 -18.13 9.43
C THR A 508 14.50 -16.92 8.51
#